data_172482d583cc93d669551d1df730d3f2
#
_entry.id   172482d583cc93d669551d1df730d3f2
#
_cell.length_a   1.000
_cell.length_b   1.000
_cell.length_c   1.000
_cell.angle_alpha   90.00
_cell.angle_beta   90.00
_cell.angle_gamma   90.00
#
_symmetry.space_group_name_H-M   'P 1'
#
loop_
_entity.id
_entity.type
_entity.pdbx_description
1 polymer ?
#
loop_
_entity_poly.entity_id
_entity_poly.type
_entity_poly.pdbx_seq_one_letter_code
_entity_poly.pdbx_strand_id
1 'polypeptide(L)'
;MSFLPLCHAYERVLVYLYHFLGFSIYYAENLGTIAENIKEVHPTMMTCVPRVLEKMYDKLYLAGKKQKGIKKRLYYWAFELAKHYKLDDNSAWYNLKHKVADKLIYSKWREAIGGNFDIVVSGGAAIQKHQAAFFNAIGMPVFEGYGLSETSPVIAVSARGKGNRVAGTVGPALPGVEIKITAENEIICKGPNVMLGYYKDPEQTAEVIDKDGWFHTGDTGRFTPEGLLIITGRLKHIFKTSFGKYINPFLIEEQFCKSPFIENMVVLGENQKFAAALIHPDMIYLKDFCKRHEITYTDDASLLTHADVKAIFNKELKKFNPLFAHHEQIKAYELVSEEWSVDNGILTPTLKVKRNIIQQRYKDLIDKLFE
;
A
#
# COMPACT_ATOMS: atom_id res chain seq x y z
N MET A 1 -13.24 -6.54 -13.93
CA MET A 1 -13.92 -6.97 -12.69
C MET A 1 -13.93 -5.80 -11.72
N SER A 2 -15.07 -5.54 -11.07
CA SER A 2 -15.34 -4.43 -10.16
C SER A 2 -15.79 -4.95 -8.79
N PHE A 3 -15.26 -4.41 -7.71
CA PHE A 3 -15.62 -4.80 -6.33
C PHE A 3 -15.40 -3.68 -5.30
N LEU A 4 -14.86 -2.54 -5.72
CA LEU A 4 -14.72 -1.40 -4.82
C LEU A 4 -16.07 -0.66 -4.73
N PRO A 5 -16.30 0.13 -3.66
CA PRO A 5 -17.55 0.84 -3.47
C PRO A 5 -17.83 1.85 -4.59
N LEU A 6 -18.98 1.74 -5.27
CA LEU A 6 -19.37 2.65 -6.36
C LEU A 6 -19.64 4.08 -5.90
N CYS A 7 -19.83 4.31 -4.61
CA CYS A 7 -19.89 5.66 -4.03
C CYS A 7 -18.51 6.34 -3.98
N HIS A 8 -17.43 5.58 -4.12
CA HIS A 8 -16.07 6.12 -4.15
C HIS A 8 -15.71 6.58 -5.56
N ALA A 9 -15.19 7.81 -5.69
CA ALA A 9 -14.87 8.42 -7.00
C ALA A 9 -13.94 7.55 -7.86
N TYR A 10 -12.99 6.86 -7.25
CA TYR A 10 -12.05 5.98 -7.94
C TYR A 10 -12.76 4.85 -8.70
N GLU A 11 -13.61 4.07 -8.06
CA GLU A 11 -14.31 2.97 -8.74
C GLU A 11 -15.35 3.52 -9.72
N ARG A 12 -16.03 4.58 -9.35
CA ARG A 12 -17.07 5.19 -10.19
C ARG A 12 -16.54 5.65 -11.54
N VAL A 13 -15.40 6.36 -11.58
CA VAL A 13 -14.82 6.82 -12.86
C VAL A 13 -14.41 5.67 -13.76
N LEU A 14 -13.89 4.59 -13.17
CA LEU A 14 -13.48 3.41 -13.94
C LEU A 14 -14.67 2.62 -14.46
N VAL A 15 -15.76 2.50 -13.70
CA VAL A 15 -17.01 1.92 -14.20
C VAL A 15 -17.58 2.73 -15.35
N TYR A 16 -17.55 4.07 -15.29
CA TYR A 16 -17.94 4.91 -16.43
C TYR A 16 -17.03 4.71 -17.63
N LEU A 17 -15.72 4.59 -17.42
CA LEU A 17 -14.75 4.29 -18.47
C LEU A 17 -15.04 2.93 -19.11
N TYR A 18 -15.36 1.90 -18.33
CA TYR A 18 -15.69 0.58 -18.84
C TYR A 18 -16.94 0.61 -19.74
N HIS A 19 -17.99 1.33 -19.31
CA HIS A 19 -19.19 1.52 -20.15
C HIS A 19 -18.85 2.29 -21.42
N PHE A 20 -18.09 3.37 -21.33
CA PHE A 20 -17.70 4.17 -22.50
C PHE A 20 -16.89 3.36 -23.53
N LEU A 21 -16.02 2.45 -23.05
CA LEU A 21 -15.22 1.58 -23.90
C LEU A 21 -15.94 0.30 -24.33
N GLY A 22 -17.15 0.06 -23.87
CA GLY A 22 -17.93 -1.15 -24.21
C GLY A 22 -17.42 -2.43 -23.55
N PHE A 23 -16.80 -2.33 -22.37
CA PHE A 23 -16.32 -3.51 -21.65
C PHE A 23 -17.45 -4.22 -20.90
N SER A 24 -17.40 -5.55 -20.85
CA SER A 24 -18.25 -6.33 -19.96
C SER A 24 -17.77 -6.17 -18.52
N ILE A 25 -18.69 -5.81 -17.60
CA ILE A 25 -18.37 -5.60 -16.19
C ILE A 25 -18.96 -6.76 -15.38
N TYR A 26 -18.09 -7.38 -14.58
CA TYR A 26 -18.45 -8.40 -13.61
C TYR A 26 -18.24 -7.83 -12.20
N TYR A 27 -19.29 -7.82 -11.40
CA TYR A 27 -19.23 -7.39 -10.00
C TYR A 27 -18.97 -8.58 -9.11
N ALA A 28 -18.00 -8.46 -8.19
CA ALA A 28 -17.78 -9.49 -7.19
C ALA A 28 -18.93 -9.51 -6.18
N GLU A 29 -19.26 -10.69 -5.69
CA GLU A 29 -20.33 -10.86 -4.69
C GLU A 29 -20.02 -10.16 -3.37
N ASN A 30 -18.78 -10.32 -2.89
CA ASN A 30 -18.26 -9.66 -1.70
C ASN A 30 -16.71 -9.72 -1.67
N LEU A 31 -16.09 -9.06 -0.69
CA LEU A 31 -14.64 -9.03 -0.57
C LEU A 31 -14.00 -10.41 -0.28
N GLY A 32 -14.73 -11.31 0.37
CA GLY A 32 -14.25 -12.67 0.69
C GLY A 32 -14.18 -13.59 -0.53
N THR A 33 -15.07 -13.37 -1.53
CA THR A 33 -15.17 -14.21 -2.72
C THR A 33 -14.35 -13.72 -3.91
N ILE A 34 -13.66 -12.58 -3.80
CA ILE A 34 -12.88 -11.99 -4.89
C ILE A 34 -11.97 -13.01 -5.58
N ALA A 35 -11.22 -13.81 -4.80
CA ALA A 35 -10.27 -14.76 -5.36
C ALA A 35 -10.94 -15.90 -6.15
N GLU A 36 -12.16 -16.27 -5.79
CA GLU A 36 -12.97 -17.29 -6.48
C GLU A 36 -13.60 -16.68 -7.72
N ASN A 37 -14.20 -15.50 -7.60
CA ASN A 37 -14.78 -14.78 -8.72
C ASN A 37 -13.73 -14.43 -9.80
N ILE A 38 -12.50 -14.07 -9.42
CA ILE A 38 -11.40 -13.86 -10.39
C ILE A 38 -11.11 -15.13 -11.18
N LYS A 39 -11.12 -16.30 -10.56
CA LYS A 39 -10.87 -17.57 -11.24
C LYS A 39 -12.01 -17.99 -12.16
N GLU A 40 -13.23 -17.65 -11.82
CA GLU A 40 -14.41 -17.93 -12.62
C GLU A 40 -14.49 -17.01 -13.84
N VAL A 41 -14.27 -15.71 -13.63
CA VAL A 41 -14.46 -14.66 -14.65
C VAL A 41 -13.25 -14.53 -15.57
N HIS A 42 -12.04 -14.86 -15.10
CA HIS A 42 -10.76 -14.61 -15.81
C HIS A 42 -10.64 -13.18 -16.36
N PRO A 43 -10.76 -12.15 -15.52
CA PRO A 43 -10.84 -10.77 -15.96
C PRO A 43 -9.54 -10.32 -16.63
N THR A 44 -9.69 -9.56 -17.74
CA THR A 44 -8.56 -8.88 -18.40
C THR A 44 -8.18 -7.58 -17.69
N MET A 45 -9.13 -6.95 -17.02
CA MET A 45 -8.91 -5.72 -16.26
C MET A 45 -9.56 -5.80 -14.88
N MET A 46 -8.84 -5.29 -13.86
CA MET A 46 -9.31 -5.22 -12.49
C MET A 46 -8.85 -3.92 -11.83
N THR A 47 -9.74 -3.33 -11.05
CA THR A 47 -9.41 -2.24 -10.12
C THR A 47 -9.27 -2.78 -8.72
N CYS A 48 -8.28 -2.32 -7.99
CA CYS A 48 -8.06 -2.76 -6.63
C CYS A 48 -7.38 -1.70 -5.77
N VAL A 49 -7.35 -1.94 -4.48
CA VAL A 49 -6.48 -1.24 -3.52
C VAL A 49 -5.27 -2.12 -3.22
N PRO A 50 -4.14 -1.55 -2.77
CA PRO A 50 -2.92 -2.30 -2.48
C PRO A 50 -3.14 -3.52 -1.59
N ARG A 51 -4.03 -3.42 -0.60
CA ARG A 51 -4.32 -4.51 0.33
C ARG A 51 -4.78 -5.81 -0.34
N VAL A 52 -5.46 -5.72 -1.46
CA VAL A 52 -5.87 -6.92 -2.21
C VAL A 52 -4.65 -7.60 -2.83
N LEU A 53 -3.74 -6.81 -3.39
CA LEU A 53 -2.48 -7.31 -3.95
C LEU A 53 -1.57 -7.89 -2.85
N GLU A 54 -1.48 -7.25 -1.69
CA GLU A 54 -0.75 -7.75 -0.53
C GLU A 54 -1.25 -9.15 -0.13
N LYS A 55 -2.56 -9.32 0.06
CA LYS A 55 -3.15 -10.64 0.37
C LYS A 55 -2.87 -11.70 -0.71
N MET A 56 -2.89 -11.31 -2.00
CA MET A 56 -2.53 -12.22 -3.09
C MET A 56 -1.04 -12.60 -3.03
N TYR A 57 -0.17 -11.63 -2.78
CA TYR A 57 1.27 -11.85 -2.61
C TYR A 57 1.57 -12.80 -1.44
N ASP A 58 0.97 -12.57 -0.28
CA ASP A 58 1.16 -13.39 0.91
C ASP A 58 0.64 -14.81 0.71
N LYS A 59 -0.51 -14.96 0.05
CA LYS A 59 -1.07 -16.28 -0.31
C LYS A 59 -0.11 -17.06 -1.21
N LEU A 60 0.50 -16.42 -2.20
CA LEU A 60 1.51 -17.04 -3.05
C LEU A 60 2.78 -17.37 -2.25
N TYR A 61 3.26 -16.48 -1.38
CA TYR A 61 4.41 -16.75 -0.52
C TYR A 61 4.18 -17.96 0.39
N LEU A 62 3.03 -18.03 1.05
CA LEU A 62 2.65 -19.12 1.94
C LEU A 62 2.47 -20.45 1.20
N ALA A 63 2.00 -20.43 -0.05
CA ALA A 63 1.89 -21.64 -0.88
C ALA A 63 3.26 -22.30 -1.10
N GLY A 64 4.34 -21.53 -1.15
CA GLY A 64 5.71 -22.04 -1.22
C GLY A 64 6.13 -22.85 0.01
N LYS A 65 5.57 -22.56 1.20
CA LYS A 65 5.87 -23.32 2.43
C LYS A 65 5.38 -24.77 2.36
N LYS A 66 4.33 -25.04 1.59
CA LYS A 66 3.78 -26.38 1.36
C LYS A 66 4.63 -27.24 0.43
N GLN A 67 5.55 -26.62 -0.32
CA GLN A 67 6.46 -27.34 -1.21
C GLN A 67 7.58 -28.03 -0.42
N LYS A 68 8.17 -29.11 -1.00
CA LYS A 68 9.25 -29.90 -0.38
C LYS A 68 10.47 -30.00 -1.31
N GLY A 69 11.64 -30.21 -0.73
CA GLY A 69 12.88 -30.48 -1.44
C GLY A 69 13.26 -29.43 -2.49
N ILE A 70 13.65 -29.86 -3.66
CA ILE A 70 14.09 -29.01 -4.79
C ILE A 70 12.96 -28.06 -5.24
N LYS A 71 11.69 -28.53 -5.24
CA LYS A 71 10.54 -27.70 -5.61
C LYS A 71 10.42 -26.47 -4.71
N LYS A 72 10.64 -26.62 -3.40
CA LYS A 72 10.62 -25.51 -2.45
C LYS A 72 11.75 -24.52 -2.74
N ARG A 73 12.96 -24.99 -3.01
CA ARG A 73 14.10 -24.11 -3.34
C ARG A 73 13.86 -23.34 -4.64
N LEU A 74 13.35 -23.99 -5.67
CA LEU A 74 13.02 -23.38 -6.95
C LEU A 74 11.89 -22.35 -6.80
N TYR A 75 10.87 -22.66 -5.98
CA TYR A 75 9.76 -21.77 -5.70
C TYR A 75 10.23 -20.42 -5.09
N TYR A 76 11.04 -20.48 -4.02
CA TYR A 76 11.53 -19.28 -3.36
C TYR A 76 12.62 -18.56 -4.18
N TRP A 77 13.42 -19.27 -4.97
CA TRP A 77 14.31 -18.64 -5.94
C TRP A 77 13.52 -17.79 -6.96
N ALA A 78 12.45 -18.34 -7.52
CA ALA A 78 11.59 -17.59 -8.44
C ALA A 78 10.89 -16.41 -7.74
N PHE A 79 10.49 -16.60 -6.47
CA PHE A 79 9.87 -15.56 -5.67
C PHE A 79 10.82 -14.37 -5.45
N GLU A 80 12.06 -14.64 -5.04
CA GLU A 80 13.08 -13.59 -4.87
C GLU A 80 13.46 -12.94 -6.21
N LEU A 81 13.57 -13.70 -7.27
CA LEU A 81 13.83 -13.16 -8.61
C LEU A 81 12.75 -12.13 -9.01
N ALA A 82 11.47 -12.43 -8.78
CA ALA A 82 10.37 -11.57 -9.14
C ALA A 82 10.39 -10.21 -8.44
N LYS A 83 10.86 -10.14 -7.19
CA LYS A 83 10.96 -8.88 -6.43
C LYS A 83 11.90 -7.85 -7.04
N HIS A 84 12.84 -8.29 -7.85
CA HIS A 84 13.88 -7.45 -8.45
C HIS A 84 13.60 -7.12 -9.92
N TYR A 85 12.41 -7.46 -10.42
CA TYR A 85 12.03 -7.20 -11.79
C TYR A 85 11.92 -5.70 -12.08
N LYS A 86 12.48 -5.29 -13.19
CA LYS A 86 12.33 -3.97 -13.79
C LYS A 86 11.64 -4.10 -15.14
N LEU A 87 10.74 -3.18 -15.45
CA LEU A 87 9.99 -3.26 -16.71
C LEU A 87 10.87 -3.06 -17.95
N ASP A 88 11.78 -2.08 -17.87
CA ASP A 88 12.50 -1.59 -19.04
C ASP A 88 14.02 -1.78 -18.98
N ASP A 89 14.56 -2.26 -17.86
CA ASP A 89 16.01 -2.27 -17.62
C ASP A 89 16.47 -3.53 -16.85
N ASN A 90 16.23 -4.69 -17.45
CA ASN A 90 16.75 -5.95 -16.94
C ASN A 90 17.98 -6.40 -17.76
N SER A 91 19.03 -6.89 -17.09
CA SER A 91 20.16 -7.49 -17.77
C SER A 91 19.77 -8.75 -18.57
N ALA A 92 20.53 -9.08 -19.62
CA ALA A 92 20.29 -10.28 -20.42
C ALA A 92 20.27 -11.56 -19.55
N TRP A 93 21.16 -11.62 -18.55
CA TRP A 93 21.21 -12.73 -17.60
C TRP A 93 19.96 -12.83 -16.70
N TYR A 94 19.45 -11.68 -16.26
CA TYR A 94 18.17 -11.64 -15.54
C TYR A 94 17.02 -12.14 -16.42
N ASN A 95 16.94 -11.66 -17.66
CA ASN A 95 15.90 -12.06 -18.61
C ASN A 95 15.92 -13.56 -18.92
N LEU A 96 17.08 -14.18 -18.98
CA LEU A 96 17.20 -15.63 -19.13
C LEU A 96 16.64 -16.37 -17.91
N LYS A 97 17.03 -15.96 -16.70
CA LYS A 97 16.47 -16.52 -15.45
C LYS A 97 14.96 -16.34 -15.36
N HIS A 98 14.48 -15.15 -15.74
CA HIS A 98 13.06 -14.84 -15.74
C HIS A 98 12.27 -15.76 -16.69
N LYS A 99 12.75 -16.02 -17.91
CA LYS A 99 12.13 -16.98 -18.85
C LYS A 99 12.04 -18.38 -18.25
N VAL A 100 13.09 -18.83 -17.56
CA VAL A 100 13.08 -20.15 -16.87
C VAL A 100 12.05 -20.15 -15.73
N ALA A 101 12.05 -19.10 -14.89
CA ALA A 101 11.09 -18.95 -13.80
C ALA A 101 9.65 -18.87 -14.33
N ASP A 102 9.43 -18.17 -15.44
CA ASP A 102 8.12 -18.04 -16.06
C ASP A 102 7.56 -19.39 -16.50
N LYS A 103 8.34 -20.17 -17.22
CA LYS A 103 7.92 -21.51 -17.69
C LYS A 103 7.63 -22.49 -16.56
N LEU A 104 8.42 -22.44 -15.47
CA LEU A 104 8.36 -23.45 -14.42
C LEU A 104 7.40 -23.06 -13.27
N ILE A 105 7.29 -21.77 -12.97
CA ILE A 105 6.64 -21.27 -11.74
C ILE A 105 5.60 -20.19 -12.04
N TYR A 106 5.95 -19.08 -12.76
CA TYR A 106 5.06 -17.92 -12.88
C TYR A 106 3.80 -18.24 -13.68
N SER A 107 3.86 -19.09 -14.69
CA SER A 107 2.67 -19.60 -15.41
C SER A 107 1.64 -20.19 -14.46
N LYS A 108 2.08 -20.98 -13.48
CA LYS A 108 1.21 -21.61 -12.47
C LYS A 108 0.66 -20.59 -11.47
N TRP A 109 1.46 -19.57 -11.13
CA TRP A 109 0.99 -18.49 -10.27
C TRP A 109 -0.05 -17.63 -10.98
N ARG A 110 0.15 -17.30 -12.25
CA ARG A 110 -0.86 -16.60 -13.06
C ARG A 110 -2.17 -17.38 -13.08
N GLU A 111 -2.12 -18.66 -13.38
CA GLU A 111 -3.31 -19.54 -13.38
C GLU A 111 -4.01 -19.53 -12.01
N ALA A 112 -3.23 -19.63 -10.91
CA ALA A 112 -3.77 -19.63 -9.55
C ALA A 112 -4.48 -18.33 -9.14
N ILE A 113 -4.12 -17.20 -9.79
CA ILE A 113 -4.71 -15.87 -9.55
C ILE A 113 -5.65 -15.41 -10.66
N GLY A 114 -6.17 -16.34 -11.50
CA GLY A 114 -7.14 -16.05 -12.53
C GLY A 114 -6.61 -15.84 -13.95
N GLY A 115 -5.30 -15.77 -14.14
CA GLY A 115 -4.62 -16.08 -15.43
C GLY A 115 -4.52 -15.00 -16.48
N ASN A 116 -5.42 -14.01 -16.58
CA ASN A 116 -5.58 -13.28 -17.86
C ASN A 116 -5.52 -11.76 -17.75
N PHE A 117 -4.83 -11.22 -16.75
CA PHE A 117 -4.74 -9.79 -16.53
C PHE A 117 -3.87 -9.06 -17.56
N ASP A 118 -4.46 -8.11 -18.28
CA ASP A 118 -3.76 -7.11 -19.09
C ASP A 118 -3.48 -5.82 -18.32
N ILE A 119 -4.38 -5.45 -17.40
CA ILE A 119 -4.31 -4.23 -16.62
C ILE A 119 -4.85 -4.51 -15.20
N VAL A 120 -4.05 -4.22 -14.20
CA VAL A 120 -4.50 -4.11 -12.82
C VAL A 120 -4.22 -2.70 -12.34
N VAL A 121 -5.26 -1.92 -12.10
CA VAL A 121 -5.10 -0.56 -11.57
C VAL A 121 -5.13 -0.62 -10.05
N SER A 122 -4.08 -0.16 -9.41
CA SER A 122 -3.99 -0.01 -7.96
C SER A 122 -4.05 1.47 -7.59
N GLY A 123 -4.99 1.83 -6.74
CA GLY A 123 -5.20 3.20 -6.33
C GLY A 123 -5.62 3.33 -4.87
N GLY A 124 -5.76 4.57 -4.42
CA GLY A 124 -6.20 4.87 -3.07
C GLY A 124 -5.11 4.81 -1.99
N ALA A 125 -4.04 4.06 -2.17
CA ALA A 125 -2.83 4.04 -1.34
C ALA A 125 -1.64 3.58 -2.18
N ALA A 126 -0.41 3.76 -1.68
CA ALA A 126 0.79 3.28 -2.34
C ALA A 126 0.93 1.75 -2.21
N ILE A 127 1.27 1.07 -3.31
CA ILE A 127 1.70 -0.33 -3.26
C ILE A 127 3.21 -0.39 -2.96
N GLN A 128 3.63 -1.41 -2.22
CA GLN A 128 5.06 -1.59 -1.95
C GLN A 128 5.82 -1.90 -3.25
N LYS A 129 6.93 -1.20 -3.45
CA LYS A 129 7.74 -1.29 -4.68
C LYS A 129 8.10 -2.73 -5.08
N HIS A 130 8.47 -3.57 -4.10
CA HIS A 130 8.84 -4.96 -4.39
C HIS A 130 7.63 -5.83 -4.75
N GLN A 131 6.42 -5.49 -4.28
CA GLN A 131 5.18 -6.19 -4.66
C GLN A 131 4.73 -5.77 -6.06
N ALA A 132 4.81 -4.47 -6.39
CA ALA A 132 4.56 -4.02 -7.76
C ALA A 132 5.52 -4.70 -8.75
N ALA A 133 6.82 -4.77 -8.43
CA ALA A 133 7.81 -5.49 -9.22
C ALA A 133 7.47 -6.98 -9.37
N PHE A 134 7.08 -7.62 -8.27
CA PHE A 134 6.67 -9.04 -8.25
C PHE A 134 5.49 -9.31 -9.18
N PHE A 135 4.41 -8.54 -9.09
CA PHE A 135 3.24 -8.76 -9.95
C PHE A 135 3.54 -8.49 -11.42
N ASN A 136 4.32 -7.46 -11.72
CA ASN A 136 4.79 -7.22 -13.08
C ASN A 136 5.65 -8.38 -13.60
N ALA A 137 6.53 -8.95 -12.78
CA ALA A 137 7.37 -10.10 -13.14
C ALA A 137 6.56 -11.35 -13.50
N ILE A 138 5.51 -11.62 -12.74
CA ILE A 138 4.68 -12.82 -12.98
C ILE A 138 3.67 -12.61 -14.12
N GLY A 139 3.67 -11.45 -14.80
CA GLY A 139 2.79 -11.17 -15.92
C GLY A 139 1.40 -10.66 -15.51
N MET A 140 1.27 -10.07 -14.33
CA MET A 140 0.10 -9.32 -13.86
C MET A 140 0.44 -7.82 -13.82
N PRO A 141 0.20 -7.06 -14.90
CA PRO A 141 0.68 -5.69 -15.02
C PRO A 141 -0.04 -4.74 -14.05
N VAL A 142 0.68 -4.22 -13.05
CA VAL A 142 0.14 -3.27 -12.07
C VAL A 142 0.41 -1.85 -12.54
N PHE A 143 -0.63 -1.05 -12.57
CA PHE A 143 -0.63 0.40 -12.85
C PHE A 143 -1.03 1.12 -11.58
N GLU A 144 -0.22 2.07 -11.16
CA GLU A 144 -0.48 2.87 -9.97
C GLU A 144 -1.12 4.20 -10.38
N GLY A 145 -2.17 4.62 -9.66
CA GLY A 145 -2.84 5.89 -9.86
C GLY A 145 -2.91 6.71 -8.58
N TYR A 146 -2.78 8.02 -8.72
CA TYR A 146 -2.87 8.98 -7.62
C TYR A 146 -3.90 10.07 -7.92
N GLY A 147 -4.64 10.42 -6.91
CA GLY A 147 -5.58 11.52 -6.91
C GLY A 147 -6.54 11.47 -5.72
N LEU A 148 -7.46 12.43 -5.70
CA LEU A 148 -8.42 12.66 -4.63
C LEU A 148 -9.83 12.78 -5.20
N SER A 149 -10.86 12.72 -4.36
CA SER A 149 -12.24 13.01 -4.80
C SER A 149 -12.35 14.41 -5.41
N GLU A 150 -11.59 15.34 -4.87
CA GLU A 150 -11.48 16.75 -5.29
C GLU A 150 -10.84 16.90 -6.68
N THR A 151 -10.27 15.85 -7.24
CA THR A 151 -9.61 15.86 -8.57
C THR A 151 -10.24 14.90 -9.58
N SER A 152 -11.46 14.43 -9.33
CA SER A 152 -12.39 13.69 -10.20
C SER A 152 -11.91 12.36 -10.84
N PRO A 153 -11.20 11.46 -10.21
CA PRO A 153 -10.35 11.55 -9.03
C PRO A 153 -8.84 11.59 -9.35
N VAL A 154 -8.41 11.53 -10.63
CA VAL A 154 -7.03 11.20 -11.02
C VAL A 154 -6.22 12.45 -11.35
N ILE A 155 -5.02 12.54 -10.77
CA ILE A 155 -4.00 13.57 -11.06
C ILE A 155 -2.90 12.96 -11.93
N ALA A 156 -2.41 11.77 -11.55
CA ALA A 156 -1.32 11.07 -12.21
C ALA A 156 -1.62 9.56 -12.25
N VAL A 157 -1.19 8.88 -13.29
CA VAL A 157 -1.35 7.43 -13.43
C VAL A 157 -0.22 6.85 -14.28
N SER A 158 0.27 5.68 -13.87
CA SER A 158 1.19 4.87 -14.67
C SER A 158 0.59 4.57 -16.04
N ALA A 159 1.38 4.65 -17.10
CA ALA A 159 0.93 4.44 -18.46
C ALA A 159 1.72 3.31 -19.15
N ARG A 160 1.20 2.80 -20.25
CA ARG A 160 1.94 1.92 -21.16
C ARG A 160 3.04 2.74 -21.86
N GLY A 161 4.14 2.08 -22.17
CA GLY A 161 5.29 2.70 -22.83
C GLY A 161 6.51 2.74 -21.91
N LYS A 162 7.67 2.80 -22.55
CA LYS A 162 8.97 2.77 -21.84
C LYS A 162 9.09 4.00 -20.91
N GLY A 163 9.47 3.77 -19.67
CA GLY A 163 9.69 4.82 -18.68
C GLY A 163 8.43 5.38 -18.01
N ASN A 164 7.22 5.04 -18.45
CA ASN A 164 5.97 5.60 -17.91
C ASN A 164 5.38 4.79 -16.74
N ARG A 165 5.99 3.65 -16.40
CA ARG A 165 5.56 2.76 -15.32
C ARG A 165 6.78 2.24 -14.56
N VAL A 166 7.11 2.89 -13.47
CA VAL A 166 8.23 2.53 -12.60
C VAL A 166 7.67 2.24 -11.21
N ALA A 167 7.99 1.07 -10.67
CA ALA A 167 7.51 0.65 -9.35
C ALA A 167 7.91 1.65 -8.24
N GLY A 168 6.93 2.09 -7.46
CA GLY A 168 7.05 3.12 -6.42
C GLY A 168 6.85 4.55 -6.95
N THR A 169 6.36 4.70 -8.19
CA THR A 169 5.86 5.97 -8.72
C THR A 169 4.41 5.83 -9.14
N VAL A 170 3.66 6.91 -9.09
CA VAL A 170 2.28 6.95 -9.59
C VAL A 170 2.19 7.37 -11.07
N GLY A 171 3.33 7.40 -11.76
CA GLY A 171 3.39 7.72 -13.18
C GLY A 171 3.44 9.23 -13.49
N PRO A 172 3.27 9.60 -14.76
CA PRO A 172 3.20 11.00 -15.21
C PRO A 172 1.82 11.61 -14.89
N ALA A 173 1.75 12.95 -14.92
CA ALA A 173 0.48 13.68 -14.89
C ALA A 173 -0.44 13.24 -16.02
N LEU A 174 -1.75 13.26 -15.77
CA LEU A 174 -2.74 13.09 -16.84
C LEU A 174 -2.63 14.22 -17.88
N PRO A 175 -2.94 13.95 -19.16
CA PRO A 175 -3.02 15.01 -20.16
C PRO A 175 -3.97 16.13 -19.73
N GLY A 176 -3.51 17.37 -19.79
CA GLY A 176 -4.26 18.56 -19.36
C GLY A 176 -4.22 18.85 -17.87
N VAL A 177 -3.49 18.05 -17.06
CA VAL A 177 -3.25 18.30 -15.65
C VAL A 177 -1.82 18.77 -15.46
N GLU A 178 -1.65 19.90 -14.80
CA GLU A 178 -0.37 20.42 -14.37
C GLU A 178 -0.12 20.05 -12.91
N ILE A 179 1.11 19.65 -12.56
CA ILE A 179 1.54 19.35 -11.20
C ILE A 179 2.76 20.19 -10.85
N LYS A 180 2.76 20.76 -9.65
CA LYS A 180 3.93 21.42 -9.06
C LYS A 180 4.20 20.86 -7.67
N ILE A 181 5.46 20.97 -7.24
CA ILE A 181 5.88 20.67 -5.87
C ILE A 181 6.29 22.00 -5.22
N THR A 182 5.66 22.34 -4.11
CA THR A 182 5.96 23.59 -3.36
C THR A 182 7.28 23.46 -2.60
N ALA A 183 7.71 24.56 -1.98
CA ALA A 183 8.91 24.58 -1.12
C ALA A 183 8.78 23.64 0.09
N GLU A 184 7.56 23.41 0.57
CA GLU A 184 7.21 22.48 1.66
C GLU A 184 7.04 21.04 1.17
N ASN A 185 7.36 20.76 -0.09
CA ASN A 185 7.17 19.49 -0.79
C ASN A 185 5.69 19.11 -0.98
N GLU A 186 4.75 20.04 -0.87
CA GLU A 186 3.35 19.78 -1.17
C GLU A 186 3.14 19.59 -2.68
N ILE A 187 2.32 18.62 -3.02
CA ILE A 187 1.82 18.42 -4.38
C ILE A 187 0.63 19.36 -4.57
N ILE A 188 0.75 20.28 -5.53
CA ILE A 188 -0.38 21.09 -6.00
C ILE A 188 -0.66 20.76 -7.46
N CYS A 189 -1.92 20.82 -7.86
CA CYS A 189 -2.31 20.54 -9.24
C CYS A 189 -3.33 21.53 -9.78
N LYS A 190 -3.34 21.69 -11.10
CA LYS A 190 -4.28 22.52 -11.84
C LYS A 190 -4.71 21.80 -13.11
N GLY A 191 -6.00 21.77 -13.39
CA GLY A 191 -6.53 21.12 -14.57
C GLY A 191 -8.06 20.99 -14.55
N PRO A 192 -8.65 20.48 -15.62
CA PRO A 192 -10.10 20.33 -15.72
C PRO A 192 -10.68 19.26 -14.79
N ASN A 193 -9.82 18.46 -14.18
CA ASN A 193 -10.18 17.44 -13.17
C ASN A 193 -10.40 18.02 -11.79
N VAL A 194 -9.93 19.25 -11.49
CA VAL A 194 -10.11 19.89 -10.18
C VAL A 194 -11.59 20.27 -9.99
N MET A 195 -12.10 19.99 -8.79
CA MET A 195 -13.48 20.31 -8.40
C MET A 195 -13.78 21.80 -8.49
N LEU A 196 -15.05 22.15 -8.59
CA LEU A 196 -15.50 23.55 -8.48
C LEU A 196 -15.39 24.11 -7.06
N GLY A 197 -15.47 23.24 -6.06
CA GLY A 197 -15.38 23.56 -4.65
C GLY A 197 -16.19 22.61 -3.77
N TYR A 198 -16.10 22.82 -2.46
CA TYR A 198 -16.93 22.09 -1.48
C TYR A 198 -18.33 22.66 -1.47
N TYR A 199 -19.33 21.79 -1.40
CA TYR A 199 -20.73 22.18 -1.46
C TYR A 199 -21.12 23.05 -0.28
N LYS A 200 -21.60 24.28 -0.56
CA LYS A 200 -21.98 25.31 0.43
C LYS A 200 -20.87 25.68 1.43
N ASP A 201 -19.60 25.45 1.07
CA ASP A 201 -18.45 25.78 1.90
C ASP A 201 -17.38 26.55 1.10
N PRO A 202 -17.62 27.82 0.79
CA PRO A 202 -16.68 28.64 0.04
C PRO A 202 -15.40 28.94 0.84
N GLU A 203 -15.47 28.97 2.17
CA GLU A 203 -14.32 29.22 3.02
C GLU A 203 -13.32 28.07 2.92
N GLN A 204 -13.76 26.84 3.14
CA GLN A 204 -12.91 25.66 2.97
C GLN A 204 -12.43 25.49 1.51
N THR A 205 -13.26 25.90 0.54
CA THR A 205 -12.84 25.90 -0.87
C THR A 205 -11.66 26.83 -1.10
N ALA A 206 -11.71 28.05 -0.55
CA ALA A 206 -10.64 29.05 -0.67
C ALA A 206 -9.35 28.67 0.07
N GLU A 207 -9.43 27.78 1.07
CA GLU A 207 -8.26 27.22 1.75
C GLU A 207 -7.48 26.23 0.88
N VAL A 208 -8.15 25.52 -0.04
CA VAL A 208 -7.56 24.46 -0.84
C VAL A 208 -7.40 24.78 -2.32
N ILE A 209 -8.08 25.80 -2.84
CA ILE A 209 -7.91 26.30 -4.21
C ILE A 209 -7.45 27.75 -4.13
N ASP A 210 -6.23 28.00 -4.55
CA ASP A 210 -5.67 29.34 -4.53
C ASP A 210 -6.23 30.25 -5.64
N LYS A 211 -5.85 31.55 -5.60
CA LYS A 211 -6.34 32.56 -6.56
C LYS A 211 -5.93 32.30 -8.00
N ASP A 212 -4.87 31.53 -8.22
CA ASP A 212 -4.37 31.16 -9.53
C ASP A 212 -4.97 29.83 -10.02
N GLY A 213 -5.88 29.22 -9.23
CA GLY A 213 -6.58 27.98 -9.54
C GLY A 213 -5.76 26.70 -9.29
N TRP A 214 -4.72 26.77 -8.46
CA TRP A 214 -4.00 25.60 -8.00
C TRP A 214 -4.72 24.97 -6.82
N PHE A 215 -4.97 23.68 -6.91
CA PHE A 215 -5.52 22.89 -5.82
C PHE A 215 -4.40 22.32 -4.95
N HIS A 216 -4.45 22.63 -3.67
CA HIS A 216 -3.55 22.14 -2.63
C HIS A 216 -4.03 20.78 -2.14
N THR A 217 -3.29 19.73 -2.48
CA THR A 217 -3.73 18.35 -2.20
C THR A 217 -3.55 17.96 -0.73
N GLY A 218 -2.70 18.65 0.00
CA GLY A 218 -2.25 18.27 1.34
C GLY A 218 -1.36 17.03 1.37
N ASP A 219 -1.05 16.44 0.21
CA ASP A 219 -0.10 15.34 0.08
C ASP A 219 1.29 15.88 -0.29
N THR A 220 2.34 15.21 0.17
CA THR A 220 3.71 15.56 -0.17
C THR A 220 4.26 14.64 -1.24
N GLY A 221 5.17 15.16 -2.08
CA GLY A 221 5.75 14.37 -3.16
C GLY A 221 6.98 15.00 -3.78
N ARG A 222 7.52 14.29 -4.76
CA ARG A 222 8.63 14.75 -5.60
C ARG A 222 8.58 14.09 -6.96
N PHE A 223 9.25 14.66 -7.92
CA PHE A 223 9.45 14.02 -9.23
C PHE A 223 10.74 13.19 -9.28
N THR A 224 10.70 12.13 -10.10
CA THR A 224 11.94 11.49 -10.56
C THR A 224 12.61 12.39 -11.64
N PRO A 225 13.88 12.12 -11.99
CA PRO A 225 14.53 12.83 -13.12
C PRO A 225 13.76 12.72 -14.44
N GLU A 226 13.02 11.62 -14.62
CA GLU A 226 12.20 11.34 -15.82
C GLU A 226 10.80 12.00 -15.76
N GLY A 227 10.47 12.74 -14.68
CA GLY A 227 9.20 13.44 -14.53
C GLY A 227 8.05 12.61 -13.97
N LEU A 228 8.33 11.43 -13.38
CA LEU A 228 7.30 10.62 -12.72
C LEU A 228 7.07 11.09 -11.29
N LEU A 229 5.82 11.15 -10.87
CA LEU A 229 5.44 11.57 -9.52
C LEU A 229 5.64 10.44 -8.50
N ILE A 230 6.24 10.78 -7.37
CA ILE A 230 6.38 9.92 -6.17
C ILE A 230 5.66 10.61 -5.03
N ILE A 231 4.73 9.91 -4.38
CA ILE A 231 4.06 10.36 -3.17
C ILE A 231 4.95 10.03 -1.97
N THR A 232 5.19 11.01 -1.10
CA THR A 232 6.07 10.83 0.07
C THR A 232 5.33 10.96 1.41
N GLY A 233 4.05 11.35 1.40
CA GLY A 233 3.25 11.42 2.62
C GLY A 233 2.09 12.39 2.56
N ARG A 234 1.65 12.86 3.73
CA ARG A 234 0.62 13.89 3.93
C ARG A 234 1.11 14.99 4.87
N LEU A 235 0.91 16.24 4.51
CA LEU A 235 1.28 17.39 5.35
C LEU A 235 0.61 17.34 6.72
N LYS A 236 -0.69 17.10 6.77
CA LYS A 236 -1.48 17.02 8.01
C LYS A 236 -1.08 15.86 8.93
N HIS A 237 -0.36 14.88 8.45
CA HIS A 237 0.11 13.74 9.26
C HIS A 237 1.55 13.95 9.76
N ILE A 238 2.30 14.88 9.18
CA ILE A 238 3.63 15.24 9.69
C ILE A 238 3.42 15.97 11.02
N PHE A 239 4.00 15.43 12.05
CA PHE A 239 3.92 16.02 13.38
C PHE A 239 5.28 16.44 13.90
N LYS A 240 5.28 17.28 14.93
CA LYS A 240 6.49 17.82 15.57
C LYS A 240 6.64 17.23 16.96
N THR A 241 7.82 16.73 17.27
CA THR A 241 8.15 16.29 18.63
C THR A 241 8.32 17.49 19.56
N SER A 242 8.33 17.28 20.88
CA SER A 242 8.60 18.31 21.88
C SER A 242 9.98 18.97 21.71
N PHE A 243 10.92 18.31 21.04
CA PHE A 243 12.23 18.86 20.69
C PHE A 243 12.24 19.61 19.34
N GLY A 244 11.09 19.83 18.75
CA GLY A 244 10.97 20.60 17.51
C GLY A 244 11.36 19.84 16.23
N LYS A 245 11.53 18.51 16.28
CA LYS A 245 11.88 17.69 15.12
C LYS A 245 10.62 17.20 14.41
N TYR A 246 10.56 17.37 13.09
CA TYR A 246 9.48 16.86 12.27
C TYR A 246 9.62 15.37 12.03
N ILE A 247 8.51 14.65 12.10
CA ILE A 247 8.40 13.21 11.81
C ILE A 247 7.33 13.03 10.75
N ASN A 248 7.69 12.31 9.69
CA ASN A 248 6.74 11.86 8.67
C ASN A 248 6.34 10.40 8.96
N PRO A 249 5.19 10.15 9.58
CA PRO A 249 4.78 8.80 9.96
C PRO A 249 4.61 7.86 8.76
N PHE A 250 4.15 8.39 7.63
CA PHE A 250 3.88 7.60 6.43
C PHE A 250 5.12 6.82 5.95
N LEU A 251 6.28 7.48 5.89
CA LEU A 251 7.51 6.84 5.42
C LEU A 251 7.97 5.75 6.38
N ILE A 252 7.79 5.96 7.68
CA ILE A 252 8.17 4.99 8.72
C ILE A 252 7.24 3.78 8.63
N GLU A 253 5.93 4.01 8.62
CA GLU A 253 4.91 2.97 8.54
C GLU A 253 5.06 2.12 7.29
N GLU A 254 5.27 2.76 6.13
CA GLU A 254 5.52 2.06 4.86
C GLU A 254 6.72 1.11 4.94
N GLN A 255 7.81 1.54 5.58
CA GLN A 255 9.00 0.69 5.69
C GLN A 255 8.78 -0.47 6.66
N PHE A 256 8.16 -0.21 7.80
CA PHE A 256 7.91 -1.25 8.80
C PHE A 256 6.88 -2.29 8.32
N CYS A 257 5.85 -1.88 7.59
CA CYS A 257 4.88 -2.79 6.97
C CYS A 257 5.47 -3.69 5.86
N LYS A 258 6.76 -3.55 5.52
CA LYS A 258 7.50 -4.55 4.71
C LYS A 258 7.84 -5.81 5.50
N SER A 259 7.74 -5.77 6.82
CA SER A 259 7.87 -6.95 7.66
C SER A 259 6.65 -7.86 7.50
N PRO A 260 6.83 -9.18 7.31
CA PRO A 260 5.71 -10.12 7.23
C PRO A 260 4.98 -10.28 8.58
N PHE A 261 5.53 -9.71 9.66
CA PHE A 261 4.92 -9.75 10.99
C PHE A 261 4.01 -8.55 11.26
N ILE A 262 4.07 -7.50 10.44
CA ILE A 262 3.36 -6.23 10.66
C ILE A 262 2.30 -6.04 9.57
N GLU A 263 1.05 -6.14 9.95
CA GLU A 263 -0.08 -5.90 9.04
C GLU A 263 -0.38 -4.42 8.89
N ASN A 264 -0.44 -3.71 10.02
CA ASN A 264 -0.64 -2.27 10.06
C ASN A 264 0.21 -1.66 11.19
N MET A 265 0.59 -0.41 11.02
CA MET A 265 1.33 0.35 12.01
C MET A 265 0.85 1.79 12.03
N VAL A 266 0.77 2.40 13.21
CA VAL A 266 0.50 3.81 13.38
C VAL A 266 1.60 4.42 14.23
N VAL A 267 2.35 5.35 13.63
CA VAL A 267 3.42 6.10 14.32
C VAL A 267 2.81 7.31 15.03
N LEU A 268 3.19 7.47 16.28
CA LEU A 268 2.71 8.45 17.24
C LEU A 268 3.90 9.21 17.83
N GLY A 269 3.63 10.38 18.46
CA GLY A 269 4.71 11.14 19.12
C GLY A 269 4.57 12.64 18.94
N GLU A 270 3.40 13.14 18.52
CA GLU A 270 3.13 14.57 18.45
C GLU A 270 3.27 15.20 19.84
N ASN A 271 4.11 16.24 19.94
CA ASN A 271 4.46 16.91 21.19
C ASN A 271 5.14 16.01 22.25
N GLN A 272 5.53 14.77 21.87
CA GLN A 272 6.25 13.83 22.74
C GLN A 272 7.76 13.89 22.51
N LYS A 273 8.53 13.32 23.42
CA LYS A 273 10.01 13.33 23.35
C LYS A 273 10.57 12.47 22.22
N PHE A 274 9.85 11.47 21.77
CA PHE A 274 10.28 10.50 20.75
C PHE A 274 9.10 9.95 19.96
N ALA A 275 9.39 9.25 18.87
CA ALA A 275 8.40 8.51 18.11
C ALA A 275 8.14 7.12 18.72
N ALA A 276 6.88 6.77 18.87
CA ALA A 276 6.40 5.46 19.27
C ALA A 276 5.42 4.89 18.26
N ALA A 277 5.03 3.63 18.40
CA ALA A 277 4.11 3.00 17.46
C ALA A 277 3.09 2.09 18.14
N LEU A 278 1.87 2.08 17.60
CA LEU A 278 0.96 0.95 17.74
C LEU A 278 1.10 0.05 16.52
N ILE A 279 1.25 -1.24 16.75
CA ILE A 279 1.45 -2.25 15.70
C ILE A 279 0.33 -3.28 15.80
N HIS A 280 -0.41 -3.44 14.70
CA HIS A 280 -1.29 -4.58 14.51
C HIS A 280 -0.52 -5.65 13.74
N PRO A 281 -0.22 -6.79 14.38
CA PRO A 281 0.52 -7.88 13.74
C PRO A 281 -0.29 -8.56 12.64
N ASP A 282 0.38 -9.10 11.62
CA ASP A 282 -0.23 -10.14 10.79
C ASP A 282 -0.42 -11.41 11.64
N MET A 283 -1.60 -11.53 12.21
CA MET A 283 -1.92 -12.62 13.15
C MET A 283 -1.85 -13.99 12.49
N ILE A 284 -2.11 -14.08 11.19
CA ILE A 284 -2.02 -15.36 10.45
C ILE A 284 -0.55 -15.78 10.33
N TYR A 285 0.31 -14.85 9.93
CA TYR A 285 1.74 -15.11 9.80
C TYR A 285 2.40 -15.37 11.16
N LEU A 286 2.04 -14.59 12.17
CA LEU A 286 2.57 -14.71 13.53
C LEU A 286 2.20 -16.06 14.16
N LYS A 287 0.94 -16.48 14.08
CA LYS A 287 0.46 -17.77 14.59
C LYS A 287 1.14 -18.96 13.87
N ASP A 288 1.33 -18.87 12.56
CA ASP A 288 2.08 -19.88 11.79
C ASP A 288 3.56 -19.92 12.21
N PHE A 289 4.17 -18.77 12.49
CA PHE A 289 5.52 -18.69 13.01
C PHE A 289 5.63 -19.37 14.38
N CYS A 290 4.74 -19.03 15.32
CA CYS A 290 4.71 -19.61 16.67
C CYS A 290 4.53 -21.12 16.64
N LYS A 291 3.63 -21.62 15.79
CA LYS A 291 3.45 -23.07 15.60
C LYS A 291 4.73 -23.78 15.15
N ARG A 292 5.51 -23.15 14.26
CA ARG A 292 6.77 -23.74 13.76
C ARG A 292 7.91 -23.70 14.76
N HIS A 293 7.85 -22.79 15.72
CA HIS A 293 8.87 -22.59 16.75
C HIS A 293 8.41 -23.11 18.12
N GLU A 294 7.30 -23.86 18.16
CA GLU A 294 6.75 -24.49 19.35
C GLU A 294 6.45 -23.49 20.50
N ILE A 295 6.14 -22.23 20.13
CA ILE A 295 5.72 -21.20 21.08
C ILE A 295 4.28 -21.45 21.47
N THR A 296 4.01 -21.71 22.74
CA THR A 296 2.67 -21.98 23.28
C THR A 296 2.05 -20.73 23.86
N TYR A 297 0.76 -20.54 23.65
CA TYR A 297 -0.03 -19.42 24.15
C TYR A 297 -1.48 -19.86 24.33
N THR A 298 -2.24 -19.17 25.17
CA THR A 298 -3.64 -19.49 25.48
C THR A 298 -4.62 -18.75 24.59
N ASP A 299 -4.33 -17.48 24.32
CA ASP A 299 -5.16 -16.57 23.50
C ASP A 299 -4.29 -15.51 22.81
N ASP A 300 -4.91 -14.67 22.00
CA ASP A 300 -4.18 -13.65 21.24
C ASP A 300 -3.53 -12.60 22.13
N ALA A 301 -4.08 -12.28 23.28
CA ALA A 301 -3.47 -11.33 24.23
C ALA A 301 -2.20 -11.92 24.85
N SER A 302 -2.25 -13.18 25.30
CA SER A 302 -1.07 -13.90 25.84
C SER A 302 0.00 -14.09 24.77
N LEU A 303 -0.41 -14.33 23.49
CA LEU A 303 0.52 -14.40 22.36
C LEU A 303 1.32 -13.11 22.21
N LEU A 304 0.65 -11.95 22.21
CA LEU A 304 1.31 -10.66 21.98
C LEU A 304 2.19 -10.21 23.17
N THR A 305 1.94 -10.70 24.35
CA THR A 305 2.78 -10.44 25.54
C THR A 305 3.93 -11.44 25.71
N HIS A 306 3.96 -12.53 24.92
CA HIS A 306 4.98 -13.56 24.99
C HIS A 306 6.38 -13.00 24.68
N ALA A 307 7.38 -13.37 25.48
CA ALA A 307 8.74 -12.84 25.35
C ALA A 307 9.35 -13.08 23.96
N ASP A 308 9.17 -14.27 23.40
CA ASP A 308 9.70 -14.61 22.07
C ASP A 308 9.00 -13.80 20.96
N VAL A 309 7.71 -13.50 21.11
CA VAL A 309 6.98 -12.65 20.18
C VAL A 309 7.50 -11.21 20.27
N LYS A 310 7.66 -10.65 21.45
CA LYS A 310 8.29 -9.33 21.64
C LYS A 310 9.71 -9.29 21.08
N ALA A 311 10.49 -10.37 21.20
CA ALA A 311 11.82 -10.46 20.59
C ALA A 311 11.79 -10.38 19.07
N ILE A 312 10.76 -10.92 18.39
CA ILE A 312 10.56 -10.79 16.94
C ILE A 312 10.41 -9.31 16.58
N PHE A 313 9.47 -8.60 17.23
CA PHE A 313 9.21 -7.19 16.91
C PHE A 313 10.41 -6.30 17.26
N ASN A 314 11.11 -6.58 18.34
CA ASN A 314 12.38 -5.92 18.68
C ASN A 314 13.45 -6.12 17.58
N LYS A 315 13.50 -7.31 16.98
CA LYS A 315 14.39 -7.57 15.83
C LYS A 315 13.96 -6.78 14.59
N GLU A 316 12.67 -6.67 14.33
CA GLU A 316 12.17 -5.85 13.23
C GLU A 316 12.47 -4.35 13.47
N LEU A 317 12.32 -3.84 14.70
CA LEU A 317 12.73 -2.48 15.04
C LEU A 317 14.22 -2.25 14.77
N LYS A 318 15.07 -3.17 15.22
CA LYS A 318 16.53 -3.08 14.98
C LYS A 318 16.88 -3.14 13.49
N LYS A 319 16.09 -3.80 12.67
CA LYS A 319 16.28 -3.90 11.22
C LYS A 319 15.87 -2.63 10.49
N PHE A 320 14.74 -2.02 10.85
CA PHE A 320 14.18 -0.89 10.10
C PHE A 320 14.58 0.48 10.65
N ASN A 321 14.74 0.64 11.96
CA ASN A 321 15.13 1.91 12.57
C ASN A 321 16.39 2.55 11.95
N PRO A 322 17.47 1.80 11.62
CA PRO A 322 18.66 2.40 11.00
C PRO A 322 18.44 3.05 9.63
N LEU A 323 17.29 2.83 8.99
CA LEU A 323 16.91 3.47 7.73
C LEU A 323 16.46 4.92 7.91
N PHE A 324 16.25 5.36 9.16
CA PHE A 324 15.71 6.66 9.54
C PHE A 324 16.68 7.46 10.39
N ALA A 325 16.52 8.78 10.35
CA ALA A 325 17.26 9.68 11.25
C ALA A 325 16.94 9.36 12.71
N HIS A 326 17.86 9.64 13.62
CA HIS A 326 17.76 9.25 15.02
C HIS A 326 16.45 9.70 15.71
N HIS A 327 15.94 10.87 15.35
CA HIS A 327 14.69 11.41 15.90
C HIS A 327 13.42 10.78 15.30
N GLU A 328 13.52 10.12 14.14
CA GLU A 328 12.43 9.42 13.47
C GLU A 328 12.33 7.95 13.90
N GLN A 329 13.34 7.43 14.60
CA GLN A 329 13.37 6.03 15.02
C GLN A 329 12.34 5.76 16.11
N ILE A 330 11.63 4.65 15.94
CA ILE A 330 10.66 4.16 16.93
C ILE A 330 11.39 3.70 18.18
N LYS A 331 11.11 4.33 19.31
CA LYS A 331 11.73 4.03 20.62
C LYS A 331 10.89 3.10 21.49
N ALA A 332 9.57 3.15 21.34
CA ALA A 332 8.63 2.32 22.06
C ALA A 332 7.53 1.84 21.12
N TYR A 333 6.93 0.70 21.40
CA TYR A 333 5.78 0.19 20.66
C TYR A 333 4.88 -0.67 21.54
N GLU A 334 3.61 -0.76 21.19
CA GLU A 334 2.68 -1.74 21.72
C GLU A 334 2.03 -2.53 20.62
N LEU A 335 1.75 -3.81 20.89
CA LEU A 335 1.07 -4.73 19.99
C LEU A 335 -0.41 -4.77 20.33
N VAL A 336 -1.26 -4.67 19.32
CA VAL A 336 -2.71 -4.74 19.48
C VAL A 336 -3.26 -5.99 18.80
N SER A 337 -4.09 -6.76 19.52
CA SER A 337 -4.68 -8.01 19.03
C SER A 337 -6.00 -7.80 18.29
N GLU A 338 -6.67 -6.69 18.53
CA GLU A 338 -7.91 -6.35 17.86
C GLU A 338 -7.68 -6.21 16.36
N GLU A 339 -8.46 -6.93 15.57
CA GLU A 339 -8.42 -6.79 14.11
C GLU A 339 -8.85 -5.38 13.69
N TRP A 340 -8.06 -4.73 12.87
CA TRP A 340 -8.44 -3.45 12.29
C TRP A 340 -9.24 -3.70 11.01
N SER A 341 -10.53 -3.37 11.05
CA SER A 341 -11.46 -3.66 9.97
C SER A 341 -12.34 -2.44 9.61
N VAL A 342 -13.07 -2.58 8.52
CA VAL A 342 -14.11 -1.61 8.11
C VAL A 342 -15.29 -1.70 9.06
N ASP A 343 -15.65 -2.90 9.49
CA ASP A 343 -16.83 -3.17 10.30
C ASP A 343 -16.74 -2.55 11.70
N ASN A 344 -15.53 -2.55 12.30
CA ASN A 344 -15.32 -1.89 13.60
C ASN A 344 -14.95 -0.40 13.48
N GLY A 345 -14.97 0.14 12.27
CA GLY A 345 -14.78 1.55 11.99
C GLY A 345 -13.32 2.03 12.02
N ILE A 346 -12.35 1.17 12.29
CA ILE A 346 -10.93 1.52 12.32
C ILE A 346 -10.37 1.77 10.92
N LEU A 347 -10.84 1.01 9.93
CA LEU A 347 -10.47 1.23 8.54
C LEU A 347 -11.55 1.97 7.77
N THR A 348 -11.14 2.66 6.71
CA THR A 348 -12.05 3.17 5.69
C THR A 348 -12.51 2.03 4.78
N PRO A 349 -13.57 2.19 3.96
CA PRO A 349 -13.95 1.21 2.93
C PRO A 349 -12.84 0.89 1.93
N THR A 350 -11.84 1.76 1.81
CA THR A 350 -10.62 1.55 1.01
C THR A 350 -9.45 1.01 1.83
N LEU A 351 -9.75 0.45 3.01
CA LEU A 351 -8.82 -0.22 3.93
C LEU A 351 -7.67 0.67 4.46
N LYS A 352 -7.88 2.00 4.53
CA LYS A 352 -6.94 2.94 5.16
C LYS A 352 -7.24 3.10 6.64
N VAL A 353 -6.19 3.15 7.46
CA VAL A 353 -6.32 3.38 8.90
C VAL A 353 -6.80 4.80 9.20
N LYS A 354 -7.85 4.91 10.01
CA LYS A 354 -8.35 6.18 10.55
C LYS A 354 -7.59 6.53 11.83
N ARG A 355 -6.56 7.36 11.72
CA ARG A 355 -5.67 7.73 12.84
C ARG A 355 -6.39 8.29 14.05
N ASN A 356 -7.38 9.14 13.83
CA ASN A 356 -8.19 9.72 14.90
C ASN A 356 -8.95 8.64 15.70
N ILE A 357 -9.46 7.63 15.04
CA ILE A 357 -10.13 6.51 15.71
C ILE A 357 -9.12 5.69 16.52
N ILE A 358 -7.94 5.41 15.96
CA ILE A 358 -6.86 4.73 16.69
C ILE A 358 -6.46 5.51 17.94
N GLN A 359 -6.25 6.82 17.83
CA GLN A 359 -5.87 7.67 18.96
C GLN A 359 -6.93 7.70 20.07
N GLN A 360 -8.21 7.72 19.71
CA GLN A 360 -9.31 7.68 20.67
C GLN A 360 -9.47 6.30 21.32
N ARG A 361 -9.43 5.24 20.51
CA ARG A 361 -9.69 3.87 20.95
C ARG A 361 -8.59 3.30 21.85
N TYR A 362 -7.34 3.64 21.56
CA TYR A 362 -6.17 3.14 22.29
C TYR A 362 -5.51 4.22 23.15
N LYS A 363 -6.28 5.24 23.59
CA LYS A 363 -5.74 6.39 24.33
C LYS A 363 -4.89 5.95 25.52
N ASP A 364 -5.42 5.08 26.41
CA ASP A 364 -4.73 4.64 27.62
C ASP A 364 -3.46 3.85 27.30
N LEU A 365 -3.44 3.10 26.20
CA LEU A 365 -2.28 2.37 25.73
C LEU A 365 -1.21 3.31 25.15
N ILE A 366 -1.66 4.34 24.45
CA ILE A 366 -0.80 5.38 23.89
C ILE A 366 -0.16 6.22 25.00
N ASP A 367 -0.94 6.61 26.01
CA ASP A 367 -0.43 7.40 27.13
C ASP A 367 0.71 6.65 27.85
N LYS A 368 0.55 5.34 28.07
CA LYS A 368 1.60 4.46 28.66
C LYS A 368 2.88 4.35 27.82
N LEU A 369 2.81 4.53 26.51
CA LEU A 369 3.99 4.49 25.64
C LEU A 369 4.96 5.65 25.90
N PHE A 370 4.46 6.75 26.49
CA PHE A 370 5.21 7.99 26.69
C PHE A 370 5.48 8.30 28.17
N GLU A 371 4.98 7.49 29.10
CA GLU A 371 5.34 7.53 30.52
C GLU A 371 6.78 7.03 30.73
#